data_a00c09a6b3941c62f9c6990ff9f0a013
#
_entry.id   a00c09a6b3941c62f9c6990ff9f0a013
#
_cell.length_a   1.000
_cell.length_b   1.000
_cell.length_c   1.000
_cell.angle_alpha   90.00
_cell.angle_beta   90.00
_cell.angle_gamma   90.00
#
_symmetry.space_group_name_H-M   'P 1'
#
loop_
_entity.id
_entity.type
_entity.pdbx_description
1 polymer ?
#
loop_
_entity_poly.entity_id
_entity_poly.type
_entity_poly.pdbx_seq_one_letter_code
_entity_poly.pdbx_strand_id
1 'polypeptide(L)'
;MAKQKKNIQQQVEEYLRERYDFRYNTIANRIETKGKKETEWQEANENNLWRELSKLGYNYAITRIISLLKSDFVPQFNPFKEYFEHLEPWQDGIDHIQELCDYVKVQPITDQDRFVRMFTKWLVRAIRCALGGKM
;
A
#
# COMPACT_ATOMS: atom_id res chain seq x y z
N MET A 1 18.60 6.58 38.18
CA MET A 1 19.08 6.03 36.88
C MET A 1 19.27 7.20 35.90
N ALA A 2 20.45 7.35 35.38
CA ALA A 2 20.69 8.36 34.35
C ALA A 2 19.90 7.97 33.10
N LYS A 3 19.01 8.87 32.61
CA LYS A 3 18.36 8.70 31.30
C LYS A 3 19.45 8.66 30.23
N GLN A 4 19.58 7.53 29.57
CA GLN A 4 20.51 7.37 28.47
C GLN A 4 20.19 8.43 27.40
N LYS A 5 21.17 9.27 27.06
CA LYS A 5 20.99 10.33 26.07
C LYS A 5 20.71 9.68 24.70
N LYS A 6 19.54 9.91 24.13
CA LYS A 6 19.17 9.41 22.82
C LYS A 6 20.12 9.94 21.76
N ASN A 7 20.54 9.08 20.84
CA ASN A 7 21.33 9.51 19.69
C ASN A 7 20.45 10.24 18.67
N ILE A 8 21.08 10.89 17.71
CA ILE A 8 20.37 11.68 16.67
C ILE A 8 19.38 10.82 15.88
N GLN A 9 19.74 9.58 15.60
CA GLN A 9 18.88 8.64 14.88
C GLN A 9 17.57 8.39 15.64
N GLN A 10 17.66 8.09 16.92
CA GLN A 10 16.48 7.85 17.77
C GLN A 10 15.61 9.10 17.88
N GLN A 11 16.21 10.28 18.00
CA GLN A 11 15.48 11.54 18.10
C GLN A 11 14.70 11.83 16.81
N VAL A 12 15.31 11.61 15.64
CA VAL A 12 14.68 11.83 14.34
C VAL A 12 13.54 10.84 14.12
N GLU A 13 13.74 9.56 14.42
CA GLU A 13 12.69 8.54 14.28
C GLU A 13 11.48 8.83 15.17
N GLU A 14 11.71 9.20 16.41
CA GLU A 14 10.62 9.59 17.32
C GLU A 14 9.87 10.82 16.82
N TYR A 15 10.58 11.85 16.40
CA TYR A 15 9.98 13.06 15.85
C TYR A 15 9.08 12.73 14.65
N LEU A 16 9.57 11.93 13.72
CA LEU A 16 8.80 11.56 12.52
C LEU A 16 7.59 10.70 12.87
N ARG A 17 7.72 9.75 13.80
CA ARG A 17 6.60 8.92 14.25
C ARG A 17 5.50 9.70 14.98
N GLU A 18 5.85 10.75 15.69
CA GLU A 18 4.88 11.60 16.37
C GLU A 18 4.10 12.49 15.39
N ARG A 19 4.71 12.87 14.29
CA ARG A 19 4.14 13.81 13.32
C ARG A 19 3.47 13.18 12.13
N TYR A 20 3.98 12.05 11.67
CA TYR A 20 3.60 11.43 10.41
C TYR A 20 3.30 9.95 10.57
N ASP A 21 2.41 9.47 9.70
CA ASP A 21 2.31 8.06 9.35
C ASP A 21 3.01 7.85 8.01
N PHE A 22 3.70 6.73 7.88
CA PHE A 22 4.39 6.33 6.65
C PHE A 22 3.92 4.96 6.20
N ARG A 23 3.91 4.74 4.90
CA ARG A 23 3.71 3.42 4.32
C ARG A 23 4.42 3.31 2.97
N TYR A 24 4.86 2.13 2.63
CA TYR A 24 5.35 1.83 1.29
C TYR A 24 4.24 1.14 0.49
N ASN A 25 3.70 1.84 -0.52
CA ASN A 25 2.68 1.29 -1.41
C ASN A 25 3.35 0.39 -2.43
N THR A 26 3.18 -0.93 -2.27
CA THR A 26 3.83 -1.95 -3.11
C THR A 26 3.31 -1.97 -4.55
N ILE A 27 2.10 -1.48 -4.78
CA ILE A 27 1.49 -1.42 -6.12
C ILE A 27 1.93 -0.16 -6.86
N ALA A 28 1.84 0.99 -6.21
CA ALA A 28 2.31 2.26 -6.76
C ALA A 28 3.83 2.41 -6.75
N ASN A 29 4.53 1.52 -6.03
CA ASN A 29 5.99 1.52 -5.88
C ASN A 29 6.53 2.86 -5.38
N ARG A 30 5.90 3.39 -4.33
CA ARG A 30 6.29 4.66 -3.72
C ARG A 30 6.06 4.66 -2.22
N ILE A 31 6.83 5.49 -1.52
CA ILE A 31 6.64 5.77 -0.11
C ILE A 31 5.58 6.87 0.01
N GLU A 32 4.57 6.62 0.83
CA GLU A 32 3.51 7.56 1.10
C GLU A 32 3.54 8.01 2.55
N THR A 33 3.15 9.25 2.79
CA THR A 33 3.07 9.84 4.11
C THR A 33 1.79 10.65 4.28
N LYS A 34 1.34 10.75 5.51
CA LYS A 34 0.31 11.72 5.91
C LYS A 34 0.62 12.26 7.30
N GLY A 35 0.23 13.50 7.58
CA GLY A 35 0.25 14.03 8.94
C GLY A 35 -0.76 13.28 9.83
N LYS A 36 -0.50 13.23 11.15
CA LYS A 36 -1.39 12.54 12.11
C LYS A 36 -2.82 13.07 12.12
N LYS A 37 -2.99 14.35 11.78
CA LYS A 37 -4.31 15.01 11.71
C LYS A 37 -4.91 15.02 10.31
N GLU A 38 -4.17 14.54 9.32
CA GLU A 38 -4.60 14.49 7.92
C GLU A 38 -5.23 13.14 7.61
N THR A 39 -6.12 13.12 6.63
CA THR A 39 -6.79 11.90 6.17
C THR A 39 -6.22 11.38 4.86
N GLU A 40 -5.61 12.26 4.07
CA GLU A 40 -5.10 11.92 2.75
C GLU A 40 -3.62 11.56 2.76
N TRP A 41 -3.30 10.48 2.04
CA TRP A 41 -1.93 10.05 1.84
C TRP A 41 -1.34 10.74 0.61
N GLN A 42 -0.11 11.21 0.76
CA GLN A 42 0.67 11.85 -0.30
C GLN A 42 2.00 11.14 -0.47
N GLU A 43 2.60 11.28 -1.64
CA GLU A 43 3.96 10.79 -1.84
C GLU A 43 4.92 11.51 -0.89
N ALA A 44 5.76 10.75 -0.20
CA ALA A 44 6.74 11.30 0.72
C ALA A 44 7.81 12.10 -0.04
N ASN A 45 8.10 13.30 0.44
CA ASN A 45 9.13 14.17 -0.12
C ASN A 45 10.29 14.28 0.88
N GLU A 46 11.38 13.58 0.58
CA GLU A 46 12.57 13.53 1.44
C GLU A 46 13.23 14.89 1.58
N ASN A 47 13.16 15.74 0.56
CA ASN A 47 13.72 17.10 0.61
C ASN A 47 12.96 17.97 1.61
N ASN A 48 11.64 17.86 1.66
CA ASN A 48 10.81 18.58 2.62
C ASN A 48 11.06 18.10 4.05
N LEU A 49 11.19 16.78 4.23
CA LEU A 49 11.53 16.21 5.55
C LEU A 49 12.90 16.65 6.02
N TRP A 50 13.90 16.64 5.15
CA TRP A 50 15.23 17.13 5.45
C TRP A 50 15.19 18.61 5.86
N ARG A 51 14.47 19.44 5.11
CA ARG A 51 14.33 20.87 5.41
C ARG A 51 13.65 21.10 6.76
N GLU A 52 12.61 20.36 7.06
CA GLU A 52 11.88 20.43 8.34
C GLU A 52 12.81 20.07 9.51
N LEU A 53 13.53 18.96 9.41
CA LEU A 53 14.49 18.53 10.43
C LEU A 53 15.61 19.53 10.62
N SER A 54 16.12 20.10 9.53
CA SER A 54 17.19 21.12 9.57
C SER A 54 16.74 22.39 10.29
N LYS A 55 15.50 22.84 10.06
CA LYS A 55 14.91 24.00 10.76
C LYS A 55 14.78 23.78 12.26
N LEU A 56 14.60 22.53 12.69
CA LEU A 56 14.51 22.17 14.10
C LEU A 56 15.88 21.95 14.75
N GLY A 57 16.95 22.12 13.99
CA GLY A 57 18.32 21.97 14.50
C GLY A 57 18.87 20.55 14.46
N TYR A 58 18.16 19.59 13.83
CA TYR A 58 18.68 18.24 13.63
C TYR A 58 19.70 18.23 12.49
N ASN A 59 20.94 17.89 12.80
CA ASN A 59 21.97 17.66 11.79
C ASN A 59 21.86 16.24 11.25
N TYR A 60 20.98 16.05 10.28
CA TYR A 60 20.64 14.75 9.71
C TYR A 60 20.64 14.82 8.19
N ALA A 61 21.59 14.15 7.56
CA ALA A 61 21.80 14.22 6.12
C ALA A 61 20.61 13.61 5.35
N ILE A 62 20.30 14.18 4.18
CA ILE A 62 19.23 13.68 3.32
C ILE A 62 19.42 12.21 2.91
N THR A 63 20.65 11.76 2.71
CA THR A 63 20.96 10.37 2.42
C THR A 63 20.53 9.42 3.54
N ARG A 64 20.61 9.86 4.78
CA ARG A 64 20.13 9.10 5.95
C ARG A 64 18.61 9.06 6.01
N ILE A 65 17.94 10.14 5.61
CA ILE A 65 16.46 10.17 5.51
C ILE A 65 16.01 9.18 4.45
N ILE A 66 16.62 9.17 3.29
CA ILE A 66 16.31 8.23 2.21
C ILE A 66 16.51 6.79 2.66
N SER A 67 17.61 6.50 3.36
CA SER A 67 17.87 5.17 3.92
C SER A 67 16.82 4.76 4.95
N LEU A 68 16.42 5.69 5.82
CA LEU A 68 15.38 5.46 6.83
C LEU A 68 14.04 5.11 6.17
N LEU A 69 13.62 5.88 5.18
CA LEU A 69 12.35 5.68 4.47
C LEU A 69 12.32 4.37 3.68
N LYS A 70 13.47 3.87 3.25
CA LYS A 70 13.60 2.58 2.54
C LYS A 70 13.83 1.39 3.47
N SER A 71 13.90 1.62 4.77
CA SER A 71 14.07 0.59 5.79
C SER A 71 12.74 0.07 6.32
N ASP A 72 12.81 -0.85 7.27
CA ASP A 72 11.65 -1.37 8.00
C ASP A 72 10.96 -0.34 8.94
N PHE A 73 11.50 0.87 9.03
CA PHE A 73 10.83 2.01 9.67
C PHE A 73 9.49 2.32 8.98
N VAL A 74 9.40 2.10 7.69
CA VAL A 74 8.19 2.31 6.88
C VAL A 74 7.54 0.95 6.60
N PRO A 75 6.33 0.69 7.14
CA PRO A 75 5.63 -0.56 6.89
C PRO A 75 5.19 -0.68 5.44
N GLN A 76 5.15 -1.90 4.95
CA GLN A 76 4.64 -2.19 3.62
C GLN A 76 3.12 -2.17 3.60
N PHE A 77 2.55 -1.68 2.52
CA PHE A 77 1.12 -1.56 2.31
C PHE A 77 0.76 -2.03 0.90
N ASN A 78 -0.15 -3.00 0.84
CA ASN A 78 -0.74 -3.43 -0.43
C ASN A 78 -2.22 -3.03 -0.43
N PRO A 79 -2.64 -2.05 -1.24
CA PRO A 79 -4.01 -1.56 -1.24
C PRO A 79 -5.04 -2.62 -1.65
N PHE A 80 -4.66 -3.56 -2.51
CA PHE A 80 -5.54 -4.67 -2.88
C PHE A 80 -5.75 -5.65 -1.74
N LYS A 81 -4.66 -5.99 -1.04
CA LYS A 81 -4.73 -6.88 0.12
C LYS A 81 -5.63 -6.29 1.20
N GLU A 82 -5.45 -5.02 1.53
CA GLU A 82 -6.28 -4.33 2.51
C GLU A 82 -7.75 -4.29 2.08
N TYR A 83 -8.01 -3.97 0.83
CA TYR A 83 -9.36 -3.97 0.27
C TYR A 83 -10.04 -5.34 0.42
N PHE A 84 -9.36 -6.42 0.02
CA PHE A 84 -9.94 -7.77 0.09
C PHE A 84 -10.11 -8.28 1.52
N GLU A 85 -9.22 -7.92 2.43
CA GLU A 85 -9.32 -8.29 3.85
C GLU A 85 -10.49 -7.62 4.56
N HIS A 86 -10.90 -6.44 4.10
CA HIS A 86 -12.02 -5.68 4.66
C HIS A 86 -13.35 -5.93 3.97
N LEU A 87 -13.39 -6.77 2.94
CA LEU A 87 -14.65 -7.16 2.30
C LEU A 87 -15.47 -8.04 3.25
N GLU A 88 -16.79 -7.78 3.25
CA GLU A 88 -17.71 -8.67 3.95
C GLU A 88 -17.69 -10.07 3.33
N PRO A 89 -17.83 -11.12 4.14
CA PRO A 89 -17.92 -12.47 3.61
C PRO A 89 -19.10 -12.62 2.65
N TRP A 90 -18.90 -13.36 1.57
CA TRP A 90 -19.96 -13.68 0.63
C TRP A 90 -21.06 -14.52 1.33
N GLN A 91 -22.28 -14.00 1.36
CA GLN A 91 -23.38 -14.57 2.14
C GLN A 91 -24.68 -14.73 1.34
N ASP A 92 -24.82 -14.06 0.20
CA ASP A 92 -26.07 -14.05 -0.57
C ASP A 92 -26.30 -15.29 -1.42
N GLY A 93 -25.31 -16.15 -1.60
CA GLY A 93 -25.40 -17.37 -2.41
C GLY A 93 -25.49 -17.13 -3.92
N ILE A 94 -25.33 -15.88 -4.36
CA ILE A 94 -25.43 -15.51 -5.77
C ILE A 94 -24.06 -15.65 -6.44
N ASP A 95 -24.02 -16.27 -7.61
CA ASP A 95 -22.81 -16.29 -8.46
C ASP A 95 -22.72 -14.99 -9.25
N HIS A 96 -22.09 -13.99 -8.66
CA HIS A 96 -21.92 -12.66 -9.25
C HIS A 96 -21.07 -12.67 -10.52
N ILE A 97 -20.14 -13.63 -10.65
CA ILE A 97 -19.32 -13.78 -11.85
C ILE A 97 -20.20 -14.25 -13.01
N GLN A 98 -21.07 -15.23 -12.76
CA GLN A 98 -22.02 -15.69 -13.75
C GLN A 98 -22.99 -14.57 -14.17
N GLU A 99 -23.52 -13.83 -13.22
CA GLU A 99 -24.37 -12.66 -13.52
C GLU A 99 -23.68 -11.65 -14.43
N LEU A 100 -22.41 -11.30 -14.11
CA LEU A 100 -21.63 -10.38 -14.93
C LEU A 100 -21.40 -10.94 -16.34
N CYS A 101 -21.09 -12.22 -16.47
CA CYS A 101 -20.88 -12.89 -17.75
C CYS A 101 -22.16 -12.93 -18.60
N ASP A 102 -23.34 -12.98 -17.98
CA ASP A 102 -24.63 -13.02 -18.67
C ASP A 102 -24.91 -11.73 -19.45
N TYR A 103 -24.27 -10.60 -19.09
CA TYR A 103 -24.35 -9.37 -19.87
C TYR A 103 -23.51 -9.40 -21.15
N VAL A 104 -22.57 -10.33 -21.26
CA VAL A 104 -21.68 -10.44 -22.43
C VAL A 104 -22.11 -11.64 -23.26
N LYS A 105 -22.64 -11.37 -24.46
CA LYS A 105 -23.00 -12.41 -25.42
C LYS A 105 -21.83 -12.64 -26.37
N VAL A 106 -21.26 -13.84 -26.35
CA VAL A 106 -20.22 -14.24 -27.29
C VAL A 106 -20.80 -14.58 -28.65
N GLN A 107 -19.96 -14.54 -29.69
CA GLN A 107 -20.39 -14.89 -31.02
C GLN A 107 -20.91 -16.34 -31.11
N PRO A 108 -21.85 -16.66 -32.02
CA PRO A 108 -22.49 -17.99 -32.06
C PRO A 108 -21.54 -19.16 -32.20
N ILE A 109 -20.35 -18.96 -32.75
CA ILE A 109 -19.32 -19.98 -32.89
C ILE A 109 -18.52 -20.24 -31.61
N THR A 110 -18.71 -19.40 -30.58
CA THR A 110 -17.99 -19.48 -29.30
C THR A 110 -18.94 -19.98 -28.22
N ASP A 111 -18.48 -20.95 -27.46
CA ASP A 111 -19.23 -21.52 -26.34
C ASP A 111 -19.28 -20.50 -25.18
N GLN A 112 -20.49 -20.12 -24.76
CA GLN A 112 -20.73 -19.22 -23.62
C GLN A 112 -20.14 -19.81 -22.34
N ASP A 113 -20.25 -21.10 -22.08
CA ASP A 113 -19.69 -21.77 -20.90
C ASP A 113 -18.16 -21.67 -20.90
N ARG A 114 -17.54 -21.78 -22.07
CA ARG A 114 -16.09 -21.58 -22.21
C ARG A 114 -15.70 -20.16 -21.85
N PHE A 115 -16.46 -19.16 -22.31
CA PHE A 115 -16.23 -17.76 -21.95
C PHE A 115 -16.27 -17.56 -20.43
N VAL A 116 -17.29 -18.06 -19.75
CA VAL A 116 -17.42 -17.96 -18.28
C VAL A 116 -16.22 -18.60 -17.58
N ARG A 117 -15.81 -19.80 -17.99
CA ARG A 117 -14.64 -20.48 -17.42
C ARG A 117 -13.35 -19.67 -17.61
N MET A 118 -13.12 -19.16 -18.81
CA MET A 118 -11.93 -18.40 -19.12
C MET A 118 -11.90 -17.06 -18.40
N PHE A 119 -13.03 -16.37 -18.30
CA PHE A 119 -13.16 -15.13 -17.57
C PHE A 119 -12.90 -15.35 -16.07
N THR A 120 -13.46 -16.40 -15.49
CA THR A 120 -13.23 -16.77 -14.09
C THR A 120 -11.75 -17.03 -13.81
N LYS A 121 -11.07 -17.78 -14.68
CA LYS A 121 -9.63 -18.04 -14.55
C LYS A 121 -8.81 -16.77 -14.65
N TRP A 122 -9.17 -15.90 -15.58
CA TRP A 122 -8.51 -14.61 -15.73
C TRP A 122 -8.66 -13.75 -14.48
N LEU A 123 -9.87 -13.64 -13.94
CA LEU A 123 -10.16 -12.86 -12.74
C LEU A 123 -9.39 -13.39 -11.52
N VAL A 124 -9.38 -14.70 -11.32
CA VAL A 124 -8.62 -15.34 -10.22
C VAL A 124 -7.12 -15.04 -10.34
N ARG A 125 -6.57 -15.13 -11.55
CA ARG A 125 -5.16 -14.78 -11.80
C ARG A 125 -4.86 -13.31 -11.53
N ALA A 126 -5.75 -12.42 -11.99
CA ALA A 126 -5.60 -10.98 -11.77
C ALA A 126 -5.55 -10.65 -10.27
N ILE A 127 -6.47 -11.20 -9.49
CA ILE A 127 -6.51 -11.02 -8.02
C ILE A 127 -5.25 -11.60 -7.38
N ARG A 128 -4.83 -12.79 -7.79
CA ARG A 128 -3.63 -13.45 -7.26
C ARG A 128 -2.37 -12.62 -7.51
N CYS A 129 -2.23 -12.06 -8.71
CA CYS A 129 -1.12 -11.15 -9.04
C CYS A 129 -1.17 -9.88 -8.18
N ALA A 130 -2.35 -9.28 -8.01
CA ALA A 130 -2.52 -8.08 -7.19
C ALA A 130 -2.14 -8.32 -5.71
N LEU A 131 -2.35 -9.54 -5.22
CA LEU A 131 -1.97 -9.94 -3.85
C LEU A 131 -0.51 -10.37 -3.72
N GLY A 132 0.29 -10.26 -4.79
CA GLY A 132 1.70 -10.63 -4.79
C GLY A 132 1.98 -12.13 -4.95
N GLY A 133 0.99 -12.90 -5.40
CA GLY A 133 1.16 -14.31 -5.72
C GLY A 133 2.01 -14.50 -6.98
N LYS A 134 2.86 -15.52 -6.99
CA LYS A 134 3.57 -15.93 -8.21
C LYS A 134 2.58 -16.59 -9.17
N MET A 135 2.70 -16.24 -10.45
CA MET A 135 1.96 -16.94 -11.50
C MET A 135 2.47 -18.36 -11.68
#